data_d0c4fcc616139529a94e46bb0942ce33
#
_entry.id   d0c4fcc616139529a94e46bb0942ce33
#
_cell.length_a   1.000
_cell.length_b   1.000
_cell.length_c   1.000
_cell.angle_alpha   90.00
_cell.angle_beta   90.00
_cell.angle_gamma   90.00
#
_symmetry.space_group_name_H-M   'P 1'
#
loop_
_entity.id
_entity.type
_entity.pdbx_description
1 polymer ?
#
loop_
_entity_poly.entity_id
_entity_poly.type
_entity_poly.pdbx_seq_one_letter_code
_entity_poly.pdbx_strand_id
1 'polypeptide(L)'
;AGVGTGTVSRALSGKGYVDSEKKKQIIKIAEQLEYDPSALLKRKNNKKFKSGLIGVVLPNSSQPFFGSFLWHVEQALEMHEYRTVIINVGGSSKKISDAIDLVDKHMLDGLIINADVDKSDIERLRLIPAVSFECEMGEGIPLVASDHIKGGELAAKLLFRCGCKNVAILSIK
;
A
#
# COMPACT_ATOMS: atom_id res chain seq x y z
N ALA A 1 -21.59 -19.96 -17.87
CA ALA A 1 -21.17 -21.33 -18.35
C ALA A 1 -21.71 -22.45 -17.45
N GLY A 2 -22.36 -22.15 -16.32
CA GLY A 2 -23.00 -23.14 -15.45
C GLY A 2 -22.06 -24.23 -14.90
N VAL A 3 -20.76 -23.95 -14.77
CA VAL A 3 -19.73 -24.88 -14.31
C VAL A 3 -18.98 -24.33 -13.10
N GLY A 4 -18.44 -25.23 -12.26
CA GLY A 4 -17.65 -24.80 -11.10
C GLY A 4 -16.34 -24.12 -11.46
N THR A 5 -15.82 -23.27 -10.54
CA THR A 5 -14.58 -22.49 -10.72
C THR A 5 -13.36 -23.34 -11.08
N GLY A 6 -13.25 -24.56 -10.55
CA GLY A 6 -12.18 -25.50 -10.90
C GLY A 6 -12.20 -25.95 -12.37
N THR A 7 -13.39 -26.09 -12.97
CA THR A 7 -13.54 -26.44 -14.39
C THR A 7 -13.18 -25.25 -15.28
N VAL A 8 -13.60 -24.03 -14.90
CA VAL A 8 -13.22 -22.78 -15.58
C VAL A 8 -11.70 -22.61 -15.56
N SER A 9 -11.07 -22.75 -14.40
CA SER A 9 -9.61 -22.64 -14.25
C SER A 9 -8.86 -23.65 -15.13
N ARG A 10 -9.30 -24.91 -15.18
CA ARG A 10 -8.71 -25.95 -16.02
C ARG A 10 -8.89 -25.66 -17.52
N ALA A 11 -10.07 -25.21 -17.92
CA ALA A 11 -10.36 -24.87 -19.32
C ALA A 11 -9.46 -23.73 -19.82
N LEU A 12 -9.28 -22.68 -19.00
CA LEU A 12 -8.52 -21.49 -19.36
C LEU A 12 -7.00 -21.68 -19.23
N SER A 13 -6.53 -22.48 -18.25
CA SER A 13 -5.09 -22.75 -18.06
C SER A 13 -4.54 -23.85 -18.95
N GLY A 14 -5.39 -24.65 -19.57
CA GLY A 14 -5.00 -25.84 -20.34
C GLY A 14 -4.45 -26.98 -19.48
N LYS A 15 -4.50 -26.89 -18.15
CA LYS A 15 -4.01 -27.90 -17.21
C LYS A 15 -5.15 -28.79 -16.73
N GLY A 16 -5.17 -30.05 -17.18
CA GLY A 16 -6.18 -31.04 -16.83
C GLY A 16 -7.28 -31.21 -17.86
N TYR A 17 -8.03 -32.30 -17.73
CA TYR A 17 -9.08 -32.66 -18.67
C TYR A 17 -10.33 -31.80 -18.48
N VAL A 18 -10.83 -31.23 -19.57
CA VAL A 18 -12.15 -30.58 -19.69
C VAL A 18 -12.73 -30.98 -21.03
N ASP A 19 -14.00 -31.36 -21.03
CA ASP A 19 -14.74 -31.70 -22.23
C ASP A 19 -14.61 -30.61 -23.31
N SER A 20 -14.42 -30.98 -24.57
CA SER A 20 -14.08 -30.10 -25.67
C SER A 20 -15.15 -29.02 -25.94
N GLU A 21 -16.43 -29.37 -25.81
CA GLU A 21 -17.53 -28.45 -26.05
C GLU A 21 -17.64 -27.44 -24.88
N LYS A 22 -17.50 -27.91 -23.64
CA LYS A 22 -17.47 -27.06 -22.47
C LYS A 22 -16.27 -26.10 -22.48
N LYS A 23 -15.10 -26.58 -22.92
CA LYS A 23 -13.91 -25.75 -23.08
C LYS A 23 -14.12 -24.61 -24.08
N LYS A 24 -14.67 -24.90 -25.26
CA LYS A 24 -15.00 -23.90 -26.28
C LYS A 24 -16.00 -22.86 -25.74
N GLN A 25 -17.01 -23.31 -25.01
CA GLN A 25 -18.03 -22.42 -24.43
C GLN A 25 -17.45 -21.51 -23.37
N ILE A 26 -16.55 -22.02 -22.50
CA ILE A 26 -15.88 -21.23 -21.48
C ILE A 26 -14.96 -20.19 -22.12
N ILE A 27 -14.19 -20.54 -23.14
CA ILE A 27 -13.29 -19.63 -23.86
C ILE A 27 -14.10 -18.51 -24.50
N LYS A 28 -15.18 -18.85 -25.23
CA LYS A 28 -16.07 -17.87 -25.87
C LYS A 28 -16.66 -16.86 -24.87
N ILE A 29 -17.09 -17.33 -23.70
CA ILE A 29 -17.61 -16.46 -22.65
C ILE A 29 -16.49 -15.58 -22.05
N ALA A 30 -15.27 -16.11 -21.87
CA ALA A 30 -14.13 -15.35 -21.41
C ALA A 30 -13.77 -14.23 -22.40
N GLU A 31 -13.76 -14.51 -23.70
CA GLU A 31 -13.55 -13.51 -24.75
C GLU A 31 -14.63 -12.42 -24.74
N GLN A 32 -15.89 -12.80 -24.62
CA GLN A 32 -17.02 -11.85 -24.53
C GLN A 32 -16.95 -10.94 -23.31
N LEU A 33 -16.35 -11.41 -22.23
CA LEU A 33 -16.17 -10.66 -20.98
C LEU A 33 -14.81 -9.93 -20.93
N GLU A 34 -14.04 -9.94 -22.02
CA GLU A 34 -12.66 -9.42 -22.09
C GLU A 34 -11.77 -9.96 -20.95
N TYR A 35 -12.06 -11.18 -20.49
CA TYR A 35 -11.37 -11.81 -19.38
C TYR A 35 -10.07 -12.47 -19.85
N ASP A 36 -8.93 -11.88 -19.49
CA ASP A 36 -7.59 -12.47 -19.72
C ASP A 36 -7.13 -13.32 -18.53
N PRO A 37 -7.24 -14.65 -18.61
CA PRO A 37 -6.77 -15.55 -17.56
C PRO A 37 -5.25 -15.51 -17.40
N SER A 38 -4.50 -15.10 -18.43
CA SER A 38 -3.03 -15.05 -18.38
C SER A 38 -2.55 -13.94 -17.45
N ALA A 39 -3.30 -12.85 -17.33
CA ALA A 39 -2.98 -11.76 -16.42
C ALA A 39 -3.05 -12.19 -14.94
N LEU A 40 -4.06 -13.00 -14.59
CA LEU A 40 -4.20 -13.53 -13.21
C LEU A 40 -3.22 -14.68 -12.93
N LEU A 41 -2.95 -15.54 -13.92
CA LEU A 41 -1.98 -16.62 -13.76
C LEU A 41 -0.53 -16.09 -13.72
N LYS A 42 -0.22 -15.04 -14.47
CA LYS A 42 1.06 -14.33 -14.38
C LYS A 42 1.23 -13.70 -12.99
N ARG A 43 0.18 -13.12 -12.41
CA ARG A 43 0.20 -12.60 -11.04
C ARG A 43 0.48 -13.69 -10.00
N LYS A 44 -0.15 -14.87 -10.14
CA LYS A 44 -0.07 -15.95 -9.15
C LYS A 44 1.21 -16.80 -9.24
N ASN A 45 1.81 -16.93 -10.43
CA ASN A 45 2.96 -17.80 -10.70
C ASN A 45 4.30 -17.05 -10.84
N ASN A 46 4.29 -15.72 -10.86
CA ASN A 46 5.48 -14.94 -11.14
C ASN A 46 5.88 -14.13 -9.90
N LYS A 47 6.84 -14.62 -9.12
CA LYS A 47 7.54 -13.84 -8.08
C LYS A 47 8.18 -12.52 -8.61
N LYS A 48 8.13 -12.29 -9.92
CA LYS A 48 8.62 -11.08 -10.63
C LYS A 48 7.49 -10.17 -11.15
N PHE A 49 6.21 -10.49 -10.89
CA PHE A 49 5.15 -9.60 -11.36
C PHE A 49 5.12 -8.36 -10.48
N LYS A 50 5.40 -7.22 -11.11
CA LYS A 50 5.23 -5.91 -10.49
C LYS A 50 3.89 -5.33 -10.96
N SER A 51 3.09 -4.83 -10.03
CA SER A 51 1.86 -4.09 -10.34
C SER A 51 2.17 -2.69 -10.84
N GLY A 52 3.34 -2.16 -10.51
CA GLY A 52 3.73 -0.76 -10.72
C GLY A 52 2.99 0.20 -9.80
N LEU A 53 2.35 -0.30 -8.73
CA LEU A 53 1.56 0.49 -7.80
C LEU A 53 2.15 0.44 -6.39
N ILE A 54 2.30 1.61 -5.76
CA ILE A 54 2.66 1.77 -4.36
C ILE A 54 1.48 2.38 -3.60
N GLY A 55 1.07 1.73 -2.51
CA GLY A 55 0.06 2.26 -1.62
C GLY A 55 0.65 3.29 -0.65
N VAL A 56 0.00 4.46 -0.55
CA VAL A 56 0.33 5.47 0.46
C VAL A 56 -0.83 5.55 1.44
N VAL A 57 -0.60 5.00 2.63
CA VAL A 57 -1.58 4.87 3.70
C VAL A 57 -1.45 6.06 4.64
N LEU A 58 -2.50 6.87 4.75
CA LEU A 58 -2.52 8.12 5.51
C LEU A 58 -3.76 8.21 6.40
N PRO A 59 -3.69 8.93 7.52
CA PRO A 59 -4.87 9.22 8.33
C PRO A 59 -5.92 9.98 7.54
N ASN A 60 -5.51 11.06 6.86
CA ASN A 60 -6.38 11.91 6.05
C ASN A 60 -5.56 12.75 5.07
N SER A 61 -5.71 12.50 3.78
CA SER A 61 -5.00 13.22 2.70
C SER A 61 -5.46 14.67 2.49
N SER A 62 -6.56 15.11 3.10
CA SER A 62 -7.04 16.49 2.98
C SER A 62 -6.22 17.51 3.79
N GLN A 63 -5.37 17.06 4.71
CA GLN A 63 -4.49 17.94 5.46
C GLN A 63 -3.38 18.50 4.56
N PRO A 64 -3.07 19.81 4.62
CA PRO A 64 -2.07 20.45 3.72
C PRO A 64 -0.69 19.79 3.74
N PHE A 65 -0.26 19.31 4.91
CA PHE A 65 0.99 18.57 5.05
C PHE A 65 1.03 17.32 4.17
N PHE A 66 -0.01 16.49 4.22
CA PHE A 66 -0.08 15.27 3.41
C PHE A 66 -0.25 15.57 1.92
N GLY A 67 -0.90 16.67 1.55
CA GLY A 67 -0.97 17.09 0.16
C GLY A 67 0.40 17.37 -0.45
N SER A 68 1.23 18.14 0.27
CA SER A 68 2.62 18.40 -0.15
C SER A 68 3.48 17.12 -0.17
N PHE A 69 3.34 16.28 0.86
CA PHE A 69 4.03 15.00 0.93
C PHE A 69 3.68 14.10 -0.27
N LEU A 70 2.40 13.92 -0.56
CA LEU A 70 1.92 13.10 -1.68
C LEU A 70 2.46 13.57 -3.02
N TRP A 71 2.48 14.88 -3.26
CA TRP A 71 3.07 15.45 -4.48
C TRP A 71 4.52 15.00 -4.68
N HIS A 72 5.35 15.11 -3.63
CA HIS A 72 6.76 14.73 -3.74
C HIS A 72 6.95 13.21 -3.85
N VAL A 73 6.13 12.43 -3.16
CA VAL A 73 6.14 10.96 -3.28
C VAL A 73 5.78 10.53 -4.70
N GLU A 74 4.73 11.13 -5.27
CA GLU A 74 4.30 10.83 -6.63
C GLU A 74 5.40 11.12 -7.65
N GLN A 75 6.03 12.30 -7.57
CA GLN A 75 7.15 12.67 -8.45
C GLN A 75 8.32 11.68 -8.33
N ALA A 76 8.67 11.28 -7.10
CA ALA A 76 9.75 10.34 -6.88
C ALA A 76 9.41 8.92 -7.41
N LEU A 77 8.20 8.45 -7.20
CA LEU A 77 7.74 7.15 -7.68
C LEU A 77 7.63 7.09 -9.20
N GLU A 78 7.19 8.18 -9.85
CA GLU A 78 7.08 8.26 -11.31
C GLU A 78 8.44 8.10 -12.00
N MET A 79 9.52 8.64 -11.44
CA MET A 79 10.90 8.44 -11.96
C MET A 79 11.32 6.94 -11.97
N HIS A 80 10.66 6.11 -11.19
CA HIS A 80 10.90 4.67 -11.10
C HIS A 80 9.78 3.83 -11.73
N GLU A 81 8.94 4.44 -12.58
CA GLU A 81 7.82 3.79 -13.27
C GLU A 81 6.72 3.24 -12.33
N TYR A 82 6.61 3.80 -11.11
CA TYR A 82 5.54 3.50 -10.18
C TYR A 82 4.45 4.56 -10.20
N ARG A 83 3.24 4.15 -9.84
CA ARG A 83 2.08 5.04 -9.60
C ARG A 83 1.64 4.93 -8.14
N THR A 84 1.05 6.01 -7.64
CA THR A 84 0.60 6.12 -6.26
C THR A 84 -0.87 5.73 -6.12
N VAL A 85 -1.18 4.93 -5.11
CA VAL A 85 -2.55 4.64 -4.67
C VAL A 85 -2.74 5.21 -3.27
N ILE A 86 -3.60 6.22 -3.12
CA ILE A 86 -3.85 6.87 -1.83
C ILE A 86 -4.90 6.09 -1.07
N ILE A 87 -4.60 5.72 0.19
CA ILE A 87 -5.49 4.99 1.09
C ILE A 87 -5.69 5.80 2.36
N ASN A 88 -6.85 6.45 2.49
CA ASN A 88 -7.23 7.20 3.68
C ASN A 88 -7.86 6.26 4.72
N VAL A 89 -7.19 6.06 5.85
CA VAL A 89 -7.63 5.10 6.87
C VAL A 89 -8.56 5.73 7.92
N GLY A 90 -8.38 7.01 8.27
CA GLY A 90 -9.25 7.71 9.23
C GLY A 90 -9.30 7.05 10.60
N GLY A 91 -8.20 6.40 11.05
CA GLY A 91 -8.14 5.66 12.30
C GLY A 91 -8.75 4.26 12.26
N SER A 92 -9.07 3.72 11.09
CA SER A 92 -9.66 2.39 10.94
C SER A 92 -8.58 1.31 10.76
N SER A 93 -8.35 0.47 11.77
CA SER A 93 -7.46 -0.69 11.69
C SER A 93 -7.85 -1.64 10.54
N LYS A 94 -9.14 -1.81 10.29
CA LYS A 94 -9.62 -2.64 9.17
C LYS A 94 -9.07 -2.16 7.83
N LYS A 95 -9.06 -0.85 7.57
CA LYS A 95 -8.53 -0.31 6.31
C LYS A 95 -7.02 -0.50 6.17
N ILE A 96 -6.30 -0.54 7.30
CA ILE A 96 -4.87 -0.85 7.32
C ILE A 96 -4.66 -2.32 6.93
N SER A 97 -5.39 -3.24 7.56
CA SER A 97 -5.35 -4.67 7.22
C SER A 97 -5.72 -4.90 5.75
N ASP A 98 -6.77 -4.22 5.23
CA ASP A 98 -7.16 -4.30 3.82
C ASP A 98 -6.03 -3.82 2.89
N ALA A 99 -5.28 -2.76 3.27
CA ALA A 99 -4.14 -2.27 2.49
C ALA A 99 -2.99 -3.29 2.44
N ILE A 100 -2.68 -3.95 3.57
CA ILE A 100 -1.70 -5.04 3.64
C ILE A 100 -2.13 -6.20 2.74
N ASP A 101 -3.40 -6.58 2.77
CA ASP A 101 -3.97 -7.60 1.90
C ASP A 101 -3.79 -7.30 0.41
N LEU A 102 -3.81 -6.04 -0.01
CA LEU A 102 -3.55 -5.66 -1.40
C LEU A 102 -2.12 -6.00 -1.83
N VAL A 103 -1.14 -5.87 -0.91
CA VAL A 103 0.25 -6.28 -1.19
C VAL A 103 0.37 -7.81 -1.22
N ASP A 104 -0.23 -8.51 -0.26
CA ASP A 104 -0.24 -9.97 -0.23
C ASP A 104 -0.85 -10.57 -1.51
N LYS A 105 -1.86 -9.90 -2.07
CA LYS A 105 -2.52 -10.28 -3.34
C LYS A 105 -1.79 -9.78 -4.59
N HIS A 106 -0.61 -9.18 -4.45
CA HIS A 106 0.18 -8.58 -5.55
C HIS A 106 -0.59 -7.52 -6.36
N MET A 107 -1.53 -6.83 -5.73
CA MET A 107 -2.24 -5.68 -6.31
C MET A 107 -1.47 -4.37 -6.09
N LEU A 108 -0.66 -4.32 -5.02
CA LEU A 108 0.33 -3.30 -4.74
C LEU A 108 1.70 -3.95 -4.59
N ASP A 109 2.77 -3.24 -4.95
CA ASP A 109 4.14 -3.73 -4.82
C ASP A 109 4.76 -3.38 -3.45
N GLY A 110 4.17 -2.44 -2.72
CA GLY A 110 4.60 -2.03 -1.40
C GLY A 110 3.75 -0.92 -0.81
N LEU A 111 4.05 -0.54 0.44
CA LEU A 111 3.34 0.50 1.19
C LEU A 111 4.31 1.56 1.72
N ILE A 112 3.90 2.82 1.65
CA ILE A 112 4.38 3.92 2.47
C ILE A 112 3.27 4.22 3.48
N ILE A 113 3.56 4.16 4.78
CA ILE A 113 2.51 4.20 5.80
C ILE A 113 2.77 5.24 6.88
N ASN A 114 1.77 6.11 7.10
CA ASN A 114 1.66 6.99 8.25
C ASN A 114 0.31 6.74 8.91
N ALA A 115 0.26 5.82 9.86
CA ALA A 115 -0.95 5.49 10.60
C ALA A 115 -0.58 4.81 11.93
N ASP A 116 -1.48 4.85 12.89
CA ASP A 116 -1.40 4.04 14.09
C ASP A 116 -1.82 2.61 13.75
N VAL A 117 -0.92 1.64 13.96
CA VAL A 117 -1.04 0.27 13.48
C VAL A 117 -1.06 -0.70 14.65
N ASP A 118 -2.01 -1.62 14.66
CA ASP A 118 -2.12 -2.67 15.65
C ASP A 118 -0.93 -3.65 15.57
N LYS A 119 -0.56 -4.25 16.71
CA LYS A 119 0.57 -5.19 16.80
C LYS A 119 0.50 -6.34 15.79
N SER A 120 -0.70 -6.87 15.53
CA SER A 120 -0.91 -7.94 14.56
C SER A 120 -0.60 -7.51 13.12
N ASP A 121 -0.93 -6.28 12.75
CA ASP A 121 -0.64 -5.74 11.43
C ASP A 121 0.82 -5.31 11.30
N ILE A 122 1.48 -4.89 12.38
CA ILE A 122 2.94 -4.66 12.41
C ILE A 122 3.70 -5.94 12.04
N GLU A 123 3.32 -7.10 12.59
CA GLU A 123 3.94 -8.38 12.23
C GLU A 123 3.76 -8.72 10.75
N ARG A 124 2.62 -8.40 10.16
CA ARG A 124 2.37 -8.59 8.73
C ARG A 124 3.17 -7.61 7.86
N LEU A 125 3.27 -6.35 8.29
CA LEU A 125 4.06 -5.32 7.59
C LEU A 125 5.54 -5.68 7.48
N ARG A 126 6.11 -6.41 8.47
CA ARG A 126 7.49 -6.90 8.42
C ARG A 126 7.75 -7.91 7.31
N LEU A 127 6.70 -8.56 6.81
CA LEU A 127 6.80 -9.60 5.79
C LEU A 127 6.61 -9.09 4.36
N ILE A 128 6.23 -7.82 4.20
CA ILE A 128 5.97 -7.19 2.91
C ILE A 128 6.88 -5.97 2.70
N PRO A 129 7.07 -5.50 1.45
CA PRO A 129 7.75 -4.23 1.20
C PRO A 129 6.96 -3.06 1.80
N ALA A 130 7.39 -2.56 2.96
CA ALA A 130 6.76 -1.44 3.64
C ALA A 130 7.81 -0.49 4.20
N VAL A 131 7.51 0.81 4.22
CA VAL A 131 8.27 1.85 4.88
C VAL A 131 7.32 2.73 5.69
N SER A 132 7.70 3.03 6.91
CA SER A 132 6.99 3.94 7.80
C SER A 132 7.45 5.38 7.56
N PHE A 133 6.52 6.33 7.63
CA PHE A 133 6.77 7.75 7.50
C PHE A 133 6.28 8.49 8.74
N GLU A 134 7.18 9.15 9.47
CA GLU A 134 6.92 9.91 10.70
C GLU A 134 6.28 9.11 11.86
N CYS A 135 6.11 7.80 11.72
CA CYS A 135 5.51 6.92 12.74
C CYS A 135 6.45 5.76 13.02
N GLU A 136 6.96 5.64 14.24
CA GLU A 136 7.78 4.51 14.63
C GLU A 136 6.93 3.26 14.83
N MET A 137 7.26 2.19 14.10
CA MET A 137 6.54 0.90 14.13
C MET A 137 7.41 -0.24 14.69
N GLY A 138 8.56 0.10 15.28
CA GLY A 138 9.51 -0.86 15.86
C GLY A 138 10.44 -1.49 14.82
N GLU A 139 11.24 -2.46 15.29
CA GLU A 139 12.24 -3.12 14.47
C GLU A 139 11.64 -3.84 13.26
N GLY A 140 12.38 -3.85 12.15
CA GLY A 140 12.03 -4.58 10.92
C GLY A 140 11.20 -3.80 9.91
N ILE A 141 10.72 -2.60 10.25
CA ILE A 141 10.06 -1.69 9.31
C ILE A 141 10.92 -0.43 9.21
N PRO A 142 11.51 -0.12 8.03
CA PRO A 142 12.29 1.10 7.86
C PRO A 142 11.45 2.35 8.15
N LEU A 143 12.04 3.32 8.87
CA LEU A 143 11.43 4.59 9.21
C LEU A 143 12.10 5.73 8.44
N VAL A 144 11.30 6.57 7.82
CA VAL A 144 11.70 7.89 7.32
C VAL A 144 10.99 8.94 8.16
N ALA A 145 11.73 9.73 8.90
CA ALA A 145 11.17 10.75 9.79
C ALA A 145 12.06 11.99 9.86
N SER A 146 11.47 13.11 10.24
CA SER A 146 12.18 14.34 10.58
C SER A 146 12.92 14.16 11.92
N ASP A 147 14.04 14.88 12.08
CA ASP A 147 14.72 14.97 13.37
C ASP A 147 13.94 15.93 14.31
N HIS A 148 12.91 15.37 14.95
CA HIS A 148 12.02 16.13 15.85
C HIS A 148 12.74 16.65 17.08
N ILE A 149 13.77 15.95 17.60
CA ILE A 149 14.58 16.38 18.73
C ILE A 149 15.33 17.64 18.34
N LYS A 150 16.01 17.59 17.19
CA LYS A 150 16.74 18.75 16.66
C LYS A 150 15.82 19.91 16.36
N GLY A 151 14.66 19.64 15.77
CA GLY A 151 13.61 20.64 15.50
C GLY A 151 13.18 21.35 16.78
N GLY A 152 12.87 20.60 17.84
CA GLY A 152 12.50 21.13 19.16
C GLY A 152 13.61 21.97 19.81
N GLU A 153 14.87 21.50 19.76
CA GLU A 153 16.02 22.28 20.24
C GLU A 153 16.17 23.62 19.52
N LEU A 154 16.05 23.62 18.18
CA LEU A 154 16.19 24.83 17.39
C LEU A 154 15.08 25.84 17.70
N ALA A 155 13.84 25.36 17.84
CA ALA A 155 12.70 26.19 18.22
C ALA A 155 12.90 26.82 19.59
N ALA A 156 13.29 26.04 20.62
CA ALA A 156 13.57 26.53 21.95
C ALA A 156 14.72 27.57 21.96
N LYS A 157 15.83 27.28 21.28
CA LYS A 157 16.96 28.19 21.15
C LYS A 157 16.56 29.53 20.52
N LEU A 158 15.69 29.49 19.48
CA LEU A 158 15.20 30.73 18.87
C LEU A 158 14.38 31.58 19.85
N LEU A 159 13.44 30.97 20.57
CA LEU A 159 12.61 31.65 21.56
C LEU A 159 13.46 32.31 22.65
N PHE A 160 14.46 31.61 23.19
CA PHE A 160 15.38 32.20 24.20
C PHE A 160 16.22 33.35 23.62
N ARG A 161 16.69 33.25 22.39
CA ARG A 161 17.39 34.37 21.72
C ARG A 161 16.51 35.60 21.54
N CYS A 162 15.20 35.41 21.33
CA CYS A 162 14.22 36.49 21.27
C CYS A 162 13.84 37.06 22.65
N GLY A 163 14.47 36.59 23.74
CA GLY A 163 14.24 37.09 25.09
C GLY A 163 13.00 36.49 25.76
N CYS A 164 12.40 35.44 25.22
CA CYS A 164 11.26 34.78 25.87
C CYS A 164 11.69 34.10 27.18
N LYS A 165 11.05 34.48 28.31
CA LYS A 165 11.31 33.89 29.63
C LYS A 165 10.34 32.77 29.98
N ASN A 166 9.10 32.87 29.49
CA ASN A 166 8.05 31.88 29.71
C ASN A 166 7.61 31.31 28.35
N VAL A 167 7.82 30.03 28.16
CA VAL A 167 7.51 29.33 26.93
C VAL A 167 6.45 28.26 27.21
N ALA A 168 5.44 28.18 26.38
CA ALA A 168 4.40 27.16 26.43
C ALA A 168 4.43 26.31 25.16
N ILE A 169 4.11 25.01 25.27
CA ILE A 169 3.93 24.11 24.17
C ILE A 169 2.45 23.77 24.07
N LEU A 170 1.85 24.00 22.91
CA LEU A 170 0.51 23.56 22.60
C LEU A 170 0.61 22.28 21.75
N SER A 171 0.03 21.19 22.25
CA SER A 171 0.00 19.89 21.57
C SER A 171 -1.44 19.44 21.39
N ILE A 172 -1.74 18.85 20.27
CA ILE A 172 -3.00 18.13 20.03
C ILE A 172 -2.79 16.69 20.52
N LYS A 173 -3.72 16.21 21.34
CA LYS A 173 -3.75 14.82 21.76
C LYS A 173 -4.23 13.93 20.64
#